data_624937ac932c3ce134753e0b6f0f125f
#
_entry.id   624937ac932c3ce134753e0b6f0f125f
#
_cell.length_a   1.000
_cell.length_b   1.000
_cell.length_c   1.000
_cell.angle_alpha   90.00
_cell.angle_beta   90.00
_cell.angle_gamma   90.00
#
_symmetry.space_group_name_H-M   'P 1'
#
loop_
_entity.id
_entity.type
_entity.pdbx_description
1 polymer ?
#
loop_
_entity_poly.entity_id
_entity_poly.type
_entity_poly.pdbx_seq_one_letter_code
_entity_poly.pdbx_strand_id
1 'polypeptide(L)'
;MELYQRIADFYDSSSGLWERIWGEHMHHGYYGRGGKIKLDRRQAQIDLIEELLTWGGVTGANQILDVGCGIGGSSLYLAEKFHSQGVGITLSPVQAARASQRAQEFNLEEKVSFCVADALKTPFPENNFDLVWSLESGEHMPDKRQFLRECYRVLQPGGTFLMATWCHRPTTSLAGNLTEGEIKLLNEIYQVYCLPYVISLPEYADIAREVGFQDLKTDDWSLSVAAFWDVVIDSALTTDAIAGLLASGYTTIQGALSLGLMRRGYESGLIRFGLLQGKK
;
A
#
# COMPACT_ATOMS: atom_id res chain seq x y z
N MET A 1 -18.46 11.11 -0.94
CA MET A 1 -19.20 9.93 -0.44
C MET A 1 -19.16 8.76 -1.43
N GLU A 2 -19.53 8.97 -2.70
CA GLU A 2 -19.59 7.86 -3.68
C GLU A 2 -18.26 7.11 -3.89
N LEU A 3 -17.11 7.82 -3.99
CA LEU A 3 -15.80 7.19 -4.17
C LEU A 3 -15.39 6.36 -2.95
N TYR A 4 -15.53 6.88 -1.74
CA TYR A 4 -15.18 6.17 -0.50
C TYR A 4 -16.02 4.92 -0.31
N GLN A 5 -17.32 5.00 -0.62
CA GLN A 5 -18.18 3.83 -0.58
C GLN A 5 -17.74 2.78 -1.61
N ARG A 6 -17.40 3.17 -2.83
CA ARG A 6 -16.90 2.25 -3.86
C ARG A 6 -15.58 1.58 -3.45
N ILE A 7 -14.66 2.32 -2.82
CA ILE A 7 -13.40 1.76 -2.29
C ILE A 7 -13.71 0.77 -1.15
N ALA A 8 -14.56 1.15 -0.20
CA ALA A 8 -14.96 0.26 0.89
C ALA A 8 -15.62 -1.02 0.36
N ASP A 9 -16.61 -0.91 -0.53
CA ASP A 9 -17.33 -2.03 -1.15
C ASP A 9 -16.38 -2.95 -1.94
N PHE A 10 -15.39 -2.38 -2.64
CA PHE A 10 -14.36 -3.14 -3.35
C PHE A 10 -13.58 -4.02 -2.38
N TYR A 11 -13.08 -3.45 -1.28
CA TYR A 11 -12.32 -4.19 -0.29
C TYR A 11 -13.18 -5.12 0.56
N ASP A 12 -14.41 -4.73 0.90
CA ASP A 12 -15.36 -5.59 1.62
C ASP A 12 -15.67 -6.87 0.84
N SER A 13 -15.82 -6.76 -0.48
CA SER A 13 -16.11 -7.91 -1.33
C SER A 13 -14.87 -8.75 -1.71
N SER A 14 -13.69 -8.14 -1.77
CA SER A 14 -12.49 -8.77 -2.32
C SER A 14 -11.47 -9.23 -1.26
N SER A 15 -11.48 -8.67 -0.04
CA SER A 15 -10.45 -8.94 0.96
C SER A 15 -10.31 -10.42 1.32
N GLY A 16 -11.41 -11.16 1.46
CA GLY A 16 -11.37 -12.59 1.73
C GLY A 16 -10.76 -13.41 0.60
N LEU A 17 -10.87 -12.95 -0.66
CA LEU A 17 -10.21 -13.56 -1.81
C LEU A 17 -8.70 -13.24 -1.79
N TRP A 18 -8.37 -11.97 -1.59
CA TRP A 18 -6.98 -11.53 -1.54
C TRP A 18 -6.20 -12.17 -0.40
N GLU A 19 -6.82 -12.33 0.79
CA GLU A 19 -6.21 -13.04 1.91
C GLU A 19 -5.86 -14.49 1.55
N ARG A 20 -6.75 -15.19 0.82
CA ARG A 20 -6.47 -16.56 0.35
C ARG A 20 -5.38 -16.63 -0.72
N ILE A 21 -5.34 -15.64 -1.63
CA ILE A 21 -4.39 -15.61 -2.75
C ILE A 21 -3.07 -14.99 -2.33
N TRP A 22 -3.08 -13.88 -1.60
CA TRP A 22 -1.88 -13.11 -1.25
C TRP A 22 -1.39 -13.36 0.17
N GLY A 23 -2.21 -13.98 1.02
CA GLY A 23 -1.91 -14.20 2.42
C GLY A 23 -2.24 -12.99 3.27
N GLU A 24 -1.58 -12.89 4.40
CA GLU A 24 -1.82 -11.90 5.44
C GLU A 24 -1.29 -10.50 5.13
N HIS A 25 -0.40 -10.37 4.15
CA HIS A 25 0.13 -9.11 3.65
C HIS A 25 -0.45 -8.81 2.28
N MET A 26 -1.24 -7.74 2.18
CA MET A 26 -1.95 -7.37 0.96
C MET A 26 -1.17 -6.35 0.12
N HIS A 27 0.15 -6.51 0.02
CA HIS A 27 1.07 -5.64 -0.70
C HIS A 27 2.11 -6.45 -1.50
N HIS A 28 2.86 -5.77 -2.35
CA HIS A 28 3.97 -6.38 -3.12
C HIS A 28 5.00 -7.06 -2.22
N GLY A 29 5.83 -7.89 -2.83
CA GLY A 29 7.05 -8.43 -2.24
C GLY A 29 8.29 -7.72 -2.76
N TYR A 30 9.40 -7.79 -2.00
CA TYR A 30 10.72 -7.34 -2.43
C TYR A 30 11.54 -8.52 -2.93
N TYR A 31 11.99 -8.44 -4.18
CA TYR A 31 12.74 -9.51 -4.86
C TYR A 31 14.18 -9.09 -5.17
N GLY A 32 14.78 -8.32 -4.25
CA GLY A 32 16.11 -7.73 -4.41
C GLY A 32 16.11 -6.52 -5.35
N ARG A 33 17.19 -5.75 -5.37
CA ARG A 33 17.30 -4.49 -6.15
C ARG A 33 17.03 -4.65 -7.65
N GLY A 34 17.20 -5.83 -8.21
CA GLY A 34 16.96 -6.13 -9.62
C GLY A 34 15.74 -7.01 -9.86
N GLY A 35 14.95 -7.33 -8.85
CA GLY A 35 13.74 -8.16 -8.96
C GLY A 35 14.02 -9.62 -9.33
N LYS A 36 15.22 -10.15 -9.08
CA LYS A 36 15.67 -11.47 -9.57
C LYS A 36 15.80 -12.54 -8.51
N ILE A 37 15.62 -12.19 -7.23
CA ILE A 37 15.69 -13.16 -6.14
C ILE A 37 14.40 -13.96 -6.15
N LYS A 38 14.51 -15.29 -6.24
CA LYS A 38 13.36 -16.18 -6.13
C LYS A 38 13.06 -16.42 -4.65
N LEU A 39 11.94 -15.89 -4.20
CA LEU A 39 11.46 -16.03 -2.83
C LEU A 39 10.04 -16.56 -2.81
N ASP A 40 9.69 -17.22 -1.73
CA ASP A 40 8.30 -17.40 -1.35
C ASP A 40 7.61 -16.04 -1.22
N ARG A 41 6.35 -15.96 -1.65
CA ARG A 41 5.60 -14.68 -1.67
C ARG A 41 5.53 -14.04 -0.30
N ARG A 42 5.22 -14.81 0.76
CA ARG A 42 5.12 -14.29 2.12
C ARG A 42 6.45 -13.74 2.59
N GLN A 43 7.54 -14.46 2.33
CA GLN A 43 8.88 -13.98 2.69
C GLN A 43 9.22 -12.70 1.94
N ALA A 44 8.92 -12.63 0.64
CA ALA A 44 9.14 -11.42 -0.15
C ALA A 44 8.33 -10.21 0.37
N GLN A 45 7.11 -10.42 0.87
CA GLN A 45 6.29 -9.39 1.49
C GLN A 45 6.89 -8.91 2.82
N ILE A 46 7.38 -9.82 3.66
CA ILE A 46 8.11 -9.47 4.89
C ILE A 46 9.40 -8.71 4.55
N ASP A 47 10.15 -9.18 3.56
CA ASP A 47 11.37 -8.52 3.10
C ASP A 47 11.10 -7.09 2.60
N LEU A 48 9.94 -6.84 1.98
CA LEU A 48 9.55 -5.48 1.59
C LEU A 48 9.43 -4.56 2.81
N ILE A 49 8.78 -5.02 3.88
CA ILE A 49 8.67 -4.24 5.12
C ILE A 49 10.06 -3.98 5.71
N GLU A 50 10.90 -5.02 5.82
CA GLU A 50 12.25 -4.92 6.38
C GLU A 50 13.16 -3.97 5.60
N GLU A 51 13.16 -4.10 4.28
CA GLU A 51 13.95 -3.24 3.40
C GLU A 51 13.44 -1.79 3.43
N LEU A 52 12.12 -1.58 3.49
CA LEU A 52 11.53 -0.25 3.60
C LEU A 52 11.90 0.42 4.93
N LEU A 53 11.86 -0.30 6.05
CA LEU A 53 12.34 0.18 7.35
C LEU A 53 13.83 0.54 7.31
N THR A 54 14.64 -0.35 6.73
CA THR A 54 16.10 -0.14 6.57
C THR A 54 16.38 1.10 5.72
N TRP A 55 15.72 1.22 4.56
CA TRP A 55 15.84 2.37 3.67
C TRP A 55 15.40 3.67 4.33
N GLY A 56 14.30 3.64 5.09
CA GLY A 56 13.78 4.78 5.85
C GLY A 56 14.58 5.11 7.11
N GLY A 57 15.56 4.27 7.49
CA GLY A 57 16.34 4.44 8.72
C GLY A 57 15.51 4.31 10.00
N VAL A 58 14.44 3.50 9.95
CA VAL A 58 13.55 3.25 11.09
C VAL A 58 14.06 2.02 11.84
N THR A 59 14.67 2.22 12.99
CA THR A 59 15.21 1.15 13.85
C THR A 59 14.32 0.83 15.05
N GLY A 60 13.27 1.62 15.28
CA GLY A 60 12.30 1.45 16.35
C GLY A 60 11.20 2.50 16.27
N ALA A 61 10.07 2.20 16.88
CA ALA A 61 8.94 3.11 17.05
C ALA A 61 8.17 2.70 18.32
N ASN A 62 7.48 3.64 18.97
CA ASN A 62 6.67 3.38 20.16
C ASN A 62 5.18 3.51 19.88
N GLN A 63 4.79 4.49 19.05
CA GLN A 63 3.42 4.81 18.68
C GLN A 63 3.30 4.86 17.15
N ILE A 64 2.69 3.83 16.57
CA ILE A 64 2.62 3.67 15.11
C ILE A 64 1.20 3.93 14.63
N LEU A 65 1.06 4.73 13.57
CA LEU A 65 -0.17 4.80 12.77
C LEU A 65 0.09 4.11 11.42
N ASP A 66 -0.69 3.08 11.13
CA ASP A 66 -0.70 2.41 9.82
C ASP A 66 -1.90 2.91 9.01
N VAL A 67 -1.62 3.72 7.97
CA VAL A 67 -2.64 4.37 7.14
C VAL A 67 -2.96 3.51 5.93
N GLY A 68 -4.15 2.92 5.91
CA GLY A 68 -4.54 1.93 4.92
C GLY A 68 -4.04 0.54 5.29
N CYS A 69 -4.26 0.14 6.55
CA CYS A 69 -3.71 -1.07 7.14
C CYS A 69 -4.22 -2.40 6.52
N GLY A 70 -5.23 -2.36 5.66
CA GLY A 70 -5.87 -3.57 5.15
C GLY A 70 -6.33 -4.49 6.27
N ILE A 71 -5.95 -5.76 6.22
CA ILE A 71 -6.23 -6.76 7.27
C ILE A 71 -5.14 -6.82 8.35
N GLY A 72 -4.36 -5.75 8.51
CA GLY A 72 -3.43 -5.54 9.60
C GLY A 72 -2.06 -6.22 9.49
N GLY A 73 -1.66 -6.71 8.30
CA GLY A 73 -0.40 -7.43 8.12
C GLY A 73 0.82 -6.64 8.60
N SER A 74 1.02 -5.44 8.08
CA SER A 74 2.13 -4.55 8.47
C SER A 74 1.99 -4.08 9.92
N SER A 75 0.76 -3.70 10.34
CA SER A 75 0.52 -3.20 11.71
C SER A 75 0.95 -4.21 12.77
N LEU A 76 0.54 -5.48 12.61
CA LEU A 76 0.88 -6.56 13.56
C LEU A 76 2.39 -6.86 13.53
N TYR A 77 2.98 -6.93 12.34
CA TYR A 77 4.41 -7.16 12.16
C TYR A 77 5.26 -6.07 12.85
N LEU A 78 4.93 -4.80 12.62
CA LEU A 78 5.65 -3.67 13.22
C LEU A 78 5.50 -3.63 14.74
N ALA A 79 4.30 -3.91 15.26
CA ALA A 79 4.04 -3.95 16.70
C ALA A 79 4.84 -5.05 17.40
N GLU A 80 4.92 -6.24 16.80
CA GLU A 80 5.74 -7.34 17.33
C GLU A 80 7.22 -7.01 17.27
N LYS A 81 7.69 -6.54 16.11
CA LYS A 81 9.12 -6.21 15.87
C LYS A 81 9.66 -5.15 16.82
N PHE A 82 8.91 -4.09 17.04
CA PHE A 82 9.33 -2.95 17.87
C PHE A 82 8.79 -2.98 19.30
N HIS A 83 7.96 -3.98 19.64
CA HIS A 83 7.24 -4.03 20.91
C HIS A 83 6.39 -2.77 21.16
N SER A 84 5.87 -2.17 20.08
CA SER A 84 5.18 -0.89 20.05
C SER A 84 3.68 -1.00 20.26
N GLN A 85 3.06 0.16 20.54
CA GLN A 85 1.62 0.35 20.39
C GLN A 85 1.32 0.80 18.95
N GLY A 86 0.18 0.40 18.39
CA GLY A 86 -0.19 0.78 17.05
C GLY A 86 -1.69 0.94 16.84
N VAL A 87 -2.03 1.77 15.86
CA VAL A 87 -3.40 1.88 15.34
C VAL A 87 -3.35 1.73 13.83
N GLY A 88 -4.13 0.79 13.30
CA GLY A 88 -4.37 0.67 11.87
C GLY A 88 -5.70 1.30 11.48
N ILE A 89 -5.72 2.07 10.40
CA ILE A 89 -6.96 2.63 9.84
C ILE A 89 -7.21 2.12 8.42
N THR A 90 -8.47 1.87 8.12
CA THR A 90 -8.97 1.48 6.78
C THR A 90 -10.36 2.07 6.57
N LEU A 91 -10.81 2.17 5.30
CA LEU A 91 -12.20 2.53 4.97
C LEU A 91 -13.15 1.33 5.04
N SER A 92 -12.63 0.08 5.03
CA SER A 92 -13.41 -1.15 5.01
C SER A 92 -13.71 -1.66 6.43
N PRO A 93 -14.97 -1.71 6.86
CA PRO A 93 -15.34 -2.34 8.14
C PRO A 93 -15.01 -3.85 8.17
N VAL A 94 -15.06 -4.53 7.03
CA VAL A 94 -14.69 -5.95 6.91
C VAL A 94 -13.20 -6.13 7.18
N GLN A 95 -12.34 -5.29 6.59
CA GLN A 95 -10.91 -5.32 6.87
C GLN A 95 -10.59 -5.00 8.33
N ALA A 96 -11.20 -3.95 8.90
CA ALA A 96 -10.98 -3.58 10.30
C ALA A 96 -11.38 -4.72 11.27
N ALA A 97 -12.50 -5.37 11.02
CA ALA A 97 -12.94 -6.53 11.80
C ALA A 97 -11.96 -7.71 11.66
N ARG A 98 -11.52 -8.04 10.45
CA ARG A 98 -10.55 -9.11 10.19
C ARG A 98 -9.19 -8.81 10.84
N ALA A 99 -8.70 -7.58 10.74
CA ALA A 99 -7.46 -7.14 11.36
C ALA A 99 -7.53 -7.26 12.90
N SER A 100 -8.66 -6.87 13.52
CA SER A 100 -8.89 -7.04 14.95
C SER A 100 -8.92 -8.50 15.38
N GLN A 101 -9.57 -9.37 14.60
CA GLN A 101 -9.54 -10.81 14.84
C GLN A 101 -8.10 -11.36 14.77
N ARG A 102 -7.31 -10.93 13.80
CA ARG A 102 -5.91 -11.34 13.69
C ARG A 102 -5.06 -10.85 14.87
N ALA A 103 -5.31 -9.63 15.37
CA ALA A 103 -4.63 -9.16 16.57
C ALA A 103 -4.86 -10.13 17.75
N GLN A 104 -6.08 -10.64 17.92
CA GLN A 104 -6.38 -11.67 18.94
C GLN A 104 -5.67 -12.99 18.65
N GLU A 105 -5.68 -13.47 17.40
CA GLU A 105 -5.00 -14.70 16.99
C GLU A 105 -3.49 -14.67 17.28
N PHE A 106 -2.87 -13.47 17.23
CA PHE A 106 -1.44 -13.25 17.54
C PHE A 106 -1.16 -12.75 18.97
N ASN A 107 -2.18 -12.62 19.82
CA ASN A 107 -2.08 -12.06 21.18
C ASN A 107 -1.50 -10.64 21.22
N LEU A 108 -1.89 -9.82 20.25
CA LEU A 108 -1.49 -8.42 20.10
C LEU A 108 -2.65 -7.43 20.28
N GLU A 109 -3.83 -7.87 20.71
CA GLU A 109 -5.04 -7.04 20.87
C GLU A 109 -4.88 -5.93 21.90
N GLU A 110 -3.99 -6.10 22.89
CA GLU A 110 -3.66 -5.06 23.89
C GLU A 110 -2.62 -4.04 23.33
N LYS A 111 -2.01 -4.34 22.18
CA LYS A 111 -0.97 -3.50 21.57
C LYS A 111 -1.43 -2.82 20.30
N VAL A 112 -2.26 -3.48 19.50
CA VAL A 112 -2.70 -2.97 18.20
C VAL A 112 -4.21 -2.93 18.13
N SER A 113 -4.74 -1.77 17.79
CA SER A 113 -6.16 -1.58 17.53
C SER A 113 -6.41 -1.21 16.08
N PHE A 114 -7.61 -1.50 15.58
CA PHE A 114 -8.01 -1.20 14.21
C PHE A 114 -9.34 -0.47 14.20
N CYS A 115 -9.46 0.55 13.35
CA CYS A 115 -10.72 1.27 13.20
C CYS A 115 -10.99 1.71 11.76
N VAL A 116 -12.26 1.93 11.48
CA VAL A 116 -12.69 2.54 10.22
C VAL A 116 -12.53 4.04 10.33
N ALA A 117 -11.64 4.62 9.50
CA ALA A 117 -11.39 6.06 9.49
C ALA A 117 -10.94 6.54 8.10
N ASP A 118 -11.25 7.81 7.81
CA ASP A 118 -10.77 8.51 6.62
C ASP A 118 -9.34 9.02 6.84
N ALA A 119 -8.41 8.58 6.01
CA ALA A 119 -7.01 9.00 6.04
C ALA A 119 -6.81 10.51 5.77
N LEU A 120 -7.81 11.18 5.18
CA LEU A 120 -7.78 12.63 4.95
C LEU A 120 -8.22 13.45 6.17
N LYS A 121 -8.82 12.79 7.17
CA LYS A 121 -9.30 13.40 8.41
C LYS A 121 -9.39 12.35 9.51
N THR A 122 -8.26 11.99 10.06
CA THR A 122 -8.19 10.96 11.12
C THR A 122 -8.73 11.49 12.46
N PRO A 123 -9.25 10.61 13.33
CA PRO A 123 -9.79 11.02 14.63
C PRO A 123 -8.71 11.27 15.70
N PHE A 124 -7.43 11.24 15.32
CA PHE A 124 -6.33 11.33 16.28
C PHE A 124 -5.89 12.78 16.52
N PRO A 125 -5.38 13.07 17.73
CA PRO A 125 -4.81 14.38 18.04
C PRO A 125 -3.52 14.64 17.24
N GLU A 126 -3.12 15.89 17.18
CA GLU A 126 -1.81 16.30 16.66
C GLU A 126 -0.67 15.68 17.50
N ASN A 127 0.48 15.44 16.85
CA ASN A 127 1.71 15.01 17.54
C ASN A 127 1.53 13.74 18.39
N ASN A 128 0.80 12.75 17.86
CA ASN A 128 0.45 11.54 18.57
C ASN A 128 1.35 10.32 18.24
N PHE A 129 1.91 10.26 17.03
CA PHE A 129 2.65 9.10 16.54
C PHE A 129 4.11 9.45 16.25
N ASP A 130 5.04 8.54 16.56
CA ASP A 130 6.45 8.68 16.20
C ASP A 130 6.78 8.02 14.85
N LEU A 131 5.90 7.11 14.38
CA LEU A 131 5.94 6.56 13.03
C LEU A 131 4.53 6.62 12.39
N VAL A 132 4.44 7.24 11.22
CA VAL A 132 3.28 7.10 10.32
C VAL A 132 3.74 6.28 9.13
N TRP A 133 3.15 5.10 9.01
CA TRP A 133 3.40 4.10 7.98
C TRP A 133 2.26 4.07 6.96
N SER A 134 2.57 4.00 5.67
CA SER A 134 1.59 3.85 4.60
C SER A 134 2.19 2.98 3.50
N LEU A 135 1.77 1.74 3.42
CA LEU A 135 2.25 0.79 2.42
C LEU A 135 1.10 0.41 1.48
N GLU A 136 1.22 0.85 0.22
CA GLU A 136 0.22 0.63 -0.85
C GLU A 136 -1.19 1.06 -0.46
N SER A 137 -1.30 2.31 -0.01
CA SER A 137 -2.58 2.96 0.26
C SER A 137 -2.66 4.38 -0.29
N GLY A 138 -1.53 5.04 -0.53
CA GLY A 138 -1.45 6.41 -1.04
C GLY A 138 -2.13 6.58 -2.41
N GLU A 139 -2.14 5.56 -3.26
CA GLU A 139 -2.81 5.54 -4.55
C GLU A 139 -4.32 5.75 -4.45
N HIS A 140 -4.96 5.28 -3.36
CA HIS A 140 -6.40 5.41 -3.13
C HIS A 140 -6.84 6.79 -2.63
N MET A 141 -5.91 7.65 -2.22
CA MET A 141 -6.23 8.97 -1.66
C MET A 141 -6.69 9.93 -2.76
N PRO A 142 -7.92 10.46 -2.71
CA PRO A 142 -8.41 11.39 -3.74
C PRO A 142 -7.79 12.78 -3.62
N ASP A 143 -7.30 13.17 -2.46
CA ASP A 143 -6.55 14.41 -2.23
C ASP A 143 -5.20 14.06 -1.60
N LYS A 144 -4.16 13.95 -2.45
CA LYS A 144 -2.80 13.60 -2.04
C LYS A 144 -2.20 14.63 -1.08
N ARG A 145 -2.54 15.90 -1.27
CA ARG A 145 -2.08 16.99 -0.41
C ARG A 145 -2.69 16.91 0.99
N GLN A 146 -4.00 16.71 1.06
CA GLN A 146 -4.69 16.57 2.35
C GLN A 146 -4.23 15.32 3.10
N PHE A 147 -4.01 14.21 2.38
CA PHE A 147 -3.43 12.98 2.95
C PHE A 147 -2.07 13.24 3.60
N LEU A 148 -1.11 13.83 2.87
CA LEU A 148 0.20 14.14 3.42
C LEU A 148 0.14 15.17 4.56
N ARG A 149 -0.77 16.16 4.47
CA ARG A 149 -0.99 17.14 5.53
C ARG A 149 -1.52 16.48 6.82
N GLU A 150 -2.42 15.50 6.68
CA GLU A 150 -2.97 14.78 7.82
C GLU A 150 -1.91 13.85 8.45
N CYS A 151 -1.12 13.14 7.65
CA CYS A 151 0.01 12.35 8.13
C CYS A 151 1.02 13.23 8.90
N TYR A 152 1.33 14.41 8.37
CA TYR A 152 2.19 15.38 9.05
C TYR A 152 1.60 15.88 10.36
N ARG A 153 0.29 16.20 10.38
CA ARG A 153 -0.40 16.71 11.57
C ARG A 153 -0.28 15.74 12.75
N VAL A 154 -0.55 14.45 12.51
CA VAL A 154 -0.57 13.43 13.57
C VAL A 154 0.82 12.96 14.01
N LEU A 155 1.87 13.21 13.20
CA LEU A 155 3.25 12.93 13.59
C LEU A 155 3.71 13.85 14.72
N GLN A 156 4.50 13.30 15.63
CA GLN A 156 5.25 14.04 16.65
C GLN A 156 6.43 14.80 16.01
N PRO A 157 6.87 15.93 16.60
CA PRO A 157 8.14 16.53 16.21
C PRO A 157 9.29 15.51 16.24
N GLY A 158 10.04 15.40 15.14
CA GLY A 158 11.09 14.39 14.94
C GLY A 158 10.56 13.02 14.51
N GLY A 159 9.24 12.80 14.45
CA GLY A 159 8.62 11.58 13.97
C GLY A 159 8.88 11.34 12.48
N THR A 160 8.75 10.09 12.06
CA THR A 160 9.01 9.64 10.69
C THR A 160 7.71 9.32 9.97
N PHE A 161 7.54 9.89 8.78
CA PHE A 161 6.60 9.40 7.77
C PHE A 161 7.33 8.47 6.81
N LEU A 162 6.77 7.31 6.53
CA LEU A 162 7.35 6.32 5.62
C LEU A 162 6.24 5.73 4.76
N MET A 163 6.34 5.94 3.44
CA MET A 163 5.35 5.54 2.47
C MET A 163 5.97 4.79 1.30
N ALA A 164 5.30 3.75 0.83
CA ALA A 164 5.48 3.19 -0.50
C ALA A 164 4.13 3.12 -1.20
N THR A 165 4.04 3.57 -2.45
CA THR A 165 2.77 3.71 -3.18
C THR A 165 2.95 3.57 -4.69
N TRP A 166 1.89 3.25 -5.38
CA TRP A 166 1.89 3.27 -6.84
C TRP A 166 1.90 4.70 -7.35
N CYS A 167 2.75 4.91 -8.35
CA CYS A 167 2.91 6.18 -9.05
C CYS A 167 2.83 5.93 -10.56
N HIS A 168 2.58 6.97 -11.33
CA HIS A 168 2.92 6.92 -12.75
C HIS A 168 4.36 7.42 -12.98
N ARG A 169 4.97 7.08 -14.12
CA ARG A 169 6.29 7.59 -14.50
C ARG A 169 6.33 9.13 -14.47
N PRO A 170 7.48 9.74 -14.13
CA PRO A 170 7.61 11.19 -14.16
C PRO A 170 7.37 11.77 -15.57
N THR A 171 6.53 12.81 -15.66
CA THR A 171 6.31 13.57 -16.91
C THR A 171 7.42 14.59 -17.19
N THR A 172 8.23 14.90 -16.18
CA THR A 172 9.44 15.73 -16.30
C THR A 172 10.66 14.96 -16.86
N SER A 173 10.53 13.66 -17.11
CA SER A 173 11.54 12.83 -17.75
C SER A 173 11.68 13.14 -19.25
N LEU A 174 12.71 12.61 -19.91
CA LEU A 174 12.91 12.73 -21.38
C LEU A 174 11.74 12.16 -22.19
N ALA A 175 10.91 11.28 -21.60
CA ALA A 175 9.70 10.76 -22.24
C ALA A 175 8.55 11.79 -22.31
N GLY A 176 8.67 12.92 -21.61
CA GLY A 176 7.67 14.00 -21.61
C GLY A 176 6.32 13.59 -21.04
N ASN A 177 5.26 14.25 -21.51
CA ASN A 177 3.89 14.01 -21.07
C ASN A 177 3.45 12.56 -21.34
N LEU A 178 2.45 12.09 -20.57
CA LEU A 178 1.83 10.78 -20.79
C LEU A 178 1.18 10.75 -22.18
N THR A 179 1.42 9.68 -22.91
CA THR A 179 0.79 9.42 -24.22
C THR A 179 -0.68 9.01 -24.04
N GLU A 180 -1.49 9.10 -25.11
CA GLU A 180 -2.87 8.64 -25.09
C GLU A 180 -3.00 7.15 -24.71
N GLY A 181 -2.06 6.31 -25.16
CA GLY A 181 -2.02 4.89 -24.79
C GLY A 181 -1.74 4.66 -23.32
N GLU A 182 -0.84 5.43 -22.71
CA GLU A 182 -0.53 5.39 -21.29
C GLU A 182 -1.71 5.89 -20.45
N ILE A 183 -2.36 6.97 -20.86
CA ILE A 183 -3.56 7.49 -20.20
C ILE A 183 -4.69 6.45 -20.24
N LYS A 184 -4.87 5.78 -21.38
CA LYS A 184 -5.85 4.70 -21.50
C LYS A 184 -5.55 3.55 -20.54
N LEU A 185 -4.31 3.08 -20.49
CA LEU A 185 -3.90 2.00 -19.59
C LEU A 185 -4.09 2.39 -18.11
N LEU A 186 -3.73 3.63 -17.72
CA LEU A 186 -3.99 4.14 -16.38
C LEU A 186 -5.49 4.13 -16.04
N ASN A 187 -6.34 4.59 -16.95
CA ASN A 187 -7.78 4.60 -16.74
C ASN A 187 -8.36 3.18 -16.57
N GLU A 188 -7.86 2.19 -17.32
CA GLU A 188 -8.23 0.78 -17.14
C GLU A 188 -7.81 0.28 -15.75
N ILE A 189 -6.60 0.60 -15.28
CA ILE A 189 -6.11 0.28 -13.93
C ILE A 189 -6.98 0.96 -12.86
N TYR A 190 -7.30 2.26 -13.02
CA TYR A 190 -8.13 2.99 -12.07
C TYR A 190 -9.53 2.38 -11.92
N GLN A 191 -10.12 1.94 -13.02
CA GLN A 191 -11.44 1.28 -12.99
C GLN A 191 -11.40 -0.03 -12.22
N VAL A 192 -10.38 -0.85 -12.47
CA VAL A 192 -10.28 -2.20 -11.88
C VAL A 192 -9.96 -2.15 -10.39
N TYR A 193 -9.05 -1.27 -9.97
CA TYR A 193 -8.62 -1.15 -8.57
C TYR A 193 -9.37 -0.07 -7.78
N CYS A 194 -10.43 0.52 -8.35
CA CYS A 194 -11.19 1.60 -7.74
C CYS A 194 -10.31 2.79 -7.31
N LEU A 195 -9.28 3.12 -8.12
CA LEU A 195 -8.39 4.24 -7.82
C LEU A 195 -9.00 5.56 -8.33
N PRO A 196 -8.84 6.67 -7.59
CA PRO A 196 -9.18 8.00 -8.10
C PRO A 196 -8.22 8.43 -9.21
N TYR A 197 -6.94 8.38 -8.94
CA TYR A 197 -5.81 8.64 -9.83
C TYR A 197 -4.49 8.40 -9.08
N VAL A 198 -3.39 8.23 -9.79
CA VAL A 198 -2.04 8.28 -9.23
C VAL A 198 -1.27 9.49 -9.76
N ILE A 199 -0.29 9.95 -9.01
CA ILE A 199 0.66 11.00 -9.39
C ILE A 199 2.07 10.42 -9.45
N SER A 200 3.01 11.16 -10.00
CA SER A 200 4.42 10.75 -10.02
C SER A 200 5.10 10.95 -8.65
N LEU A 201 6.19 10.22 -8.43
CA LEU A 201 6.95 10.36 -7.18
C LEU A 201 7.52 11.77 -6.95
N PRO A 202 8.04 12.49 -7.96
CA PRO A 202 8.41 13.90 -7.80
C PRO A 202 7.27 14.78 -7.31
N GLU A 203 6.03 14.59 -7.82
CA GLU A 203 4.87 15.35 -7.36
C GLU A 203 4.54 15.06 -5.89
N TYR A 204 4.66 13.79 -5.45
CA TYR A 204 4.55 13.47 -4.02
C TYR A 204 5.61 14.19 -3.18
N ALA A 205 6.87 14.21 -3.64
CA ALA A 205 7.96 14.89 -2.94
C ALA A 205 7.75 16.39 -2.85
N ASP A 206 7.23 17.03 -3.92
CA ASP A 206 6.93 18.46 -3.93
C ASP A 206 5.79 18.78 -2.95
N ILE A 207 4.72 17.99 -2.94
CA ILE A 207 3.62 18.15 -1.97
C ILE A 207 4.12 17.96 -0.54
N ALA A 208 4.95 16.95 -0.28
CA ALA A 208 5.50 16.68 1.05
C ALA A 208 6.35 17.86 1.54
N ARG A 209 7.18 18.46 0.66
CA ARG A 209 7.97 19.64 0.97
C ARG A 209 7.10 20.86 1.31
N GLU A 210 6.05 21.08 0.54
CA GLU A 210 5.11 22.19 0.77
C GLU A 210 4.27 22.00 2.05
N VAL A 211 3.99 20.76 2.44
CA VAL A 211 3.32 20.42 3.71
C VAL A 211 4.23 20.71 4.92
N GLY A 212 5.55 20.62 4.76
CA GLY A 212 6.51 20.94 5.80
C GLY A 212 7.43 19.79 6.21
N PHE A 213 7.34 18.63 5.57
CA PHE A 213 8.27 17.53 5.84
C PHE A 213 9.70 17.91 5.54
N GLN A 214 10.60 17.56 6.46
CA GLN A 214 12.04 17.76 6.38
C GLN A 214 12.76 16.46 6.02
N ASP A 215 14.05 16.54 5.67
CA ASP A 215 14.91 15.38 5.38
C ASP A 215 14.28 14.40 4.39
N LEU A 216 13.59 14.96 3.37
CA LEU A 216 12.88 14.18 2.38
C LEU A 216 13.82 13.26 1.59
N LYS A 217 13.44 11.99 1.52
CA LYS A 217 14.12 10.95 0.75
C LYS A 217 13.13 10.23 -0.13
N THR A 218 13.49 9.99 -1.38
CA THR A 218 12.67 9.27 -2.36
C THR A 218 13.48 8.20 -3.06
N ASP A 219 12.82 7.11 -3.47
CA ASP A 219 13.42 6.05 -4.28
C ASP A 219 12.36 5.36 -5.16
N ASP A 220 12.78 4.72 -6.21
CA ASP A 220 11.92 3.96 -7.14
C ASP A 220 12.31 2.47 -7.08
N TRP A 221 11.44 1.67 -6.45
CA TRP A 221 11.65 0.22 -6.33
C TRP A 221 10.85 -0.61 -7.34
N SER A 222 10.43 -0.02 -8.44
CA SER A 222 9.64 -0.71 -9.47
C SER A 222 10.27 -2.02 -9.93
N LEU A 223 11.60 -2.04 -10.16
CA LEU A 223 12.30 -3.26 -10.54
C LEU A 223 12.35 -4.29 -9.42
N SER A 224 12.43 -3.83 -8.16
CA SER A 224 12.53 -4.71 -6.99
C SER A 224 11.24 -5.44 -6.69
N VAL A 225 10.09 -4.89 -7.08
CA VAL A 225 8.76 -5.42 -6.75
C VAL A 225 8.02 -6.03 -7.95
N ALA A 226 8.42 -5.70 -9.19
CA ALA A 226 7.69 -6.09 -10.41
C ALA A 226 7.47 -7.62 -10.53
N ALA A 227 8.41 -8.42 -10.06
CA ALA A 227 8.31 -9.89 -10.09
C ALA A 227 7.11 -10.42 -9.29
N PHE A 228 6.55 -9.65 -8.38
CA PHE A 228 5.33 -9.98 -7.63
C PHE A 228 4.17 -10.37 -8.57
N TRP A 229 3.98 -9.64 -9.66
CA TRP A 229 2.89 -9.91 -10.61
C TRP A 229 3.04 -11.25 -11.31
N ASP A 230 4.26 -11.67 -11.66
CA ASP A 230 4.51 -13.00 -12.22
C ASP A 230 4.20 -14.09 -11.20
N VAL A 231 4.66 -13.94 -9.96
CA VAL A 231 4.40 -14.90 -8.87
C VAL A 231 2.90 -15.05 -8.59
N VAL A 232 2.15 -13.94 -8.60
CA VAL A 232 0.70 -13.97 -8.37
C VAL A 232 -0.05 -14.59 -9.55
N ILE A 233 0.32 -14.24 -10.79
CA ILE A 233 -0.27 -14.83 -12.00
C ILE A 233 0.00 -16.33 -12.02
N ASP A 234 1.22 -16.79 -11.77
CA ASP A 234 1.58 -18.20 -11.74
C ASP A 234 0.79 -18.96 -10.66
N SER A 235 0.59 -18.34 -9.48
CA SER A 235 -0.23 -18.94 -8.42
C SER A 235 -1.73 -19.02 -8.77
N ALA A 236 -2.24 -18.05 -9.53
CA ALA A 236 -3.63 -18.03 -9.99
C ALA A 236 -3.91 -19.08 -11.11
N LEU A 237 -2.86 -19.54 -11.79
CA LEU A 237 -2.96 -20.57 -12.83
C LEU A 237 -2.92 -22.00 -12.30
N THR A 238 -2.80 -22.22 -10.99
CA THR A 238 -2.89 -23.55 -10.40
C THR A 238 -4.32 -24.12 -10.50
N THR A 239 -4.44 -25.44 -10.59
CA THR A 239 -5.74 -26.14 -10.77
C THR A 239 -6.74 -25.80 -9.67
N ASP A 240 -6.28 -25.64 -8.43
CA ASP A 240 -7.14 -25.33 -7.28
C ASP A 240 -7.61 -23.86 -7.31
N ALA A 241 -6.76 -22.95 -7.77
CA ALA A 241 -7.12 -21.55 -7.97
C ALA A 241 -8.13 -21.38 -9.12
N ILE A 242 -7.96 -22.11 -10.24
CA ILE A 242 -8.89 -22.09 -11.37
C ILE A 242 -10.27 -22.62 -10.96
N ALA A 243 -10.31 -23.71 -10.18
CA ALA A 243 -11.58 -24.23 -9.65
C ALA A 243 -12.27 -23.22 -8.71
N GLY A 244 -11.52 -22.55 -7.85
CA GLY A 244 -12.00 -21.46 -7.00
C GLY A 244 -12.47 -20.24 -7.79
N LEU A 245 -11.77 -19.88 -8.87
CA LEU A 245 -12.13 -18.82 -9.82
C LEU A 245 -13.46 -19.10 -10.52
N LEU A 246 -13.66 -20.31 -11.00
CA LEU A 246 -14.91 -20.72 -11.64
C LEU A 246 -16.09 -20.76 -10.67
N ALA A 247 -15.85 -21.05 -9.41
CA ALA A 247 -16.89 -21.10 -8.37
C ALA A 247 -17.28 -19.74 -7.80
N SER A 248 -16.43 -18.70 -7.95
CA SER A 248 -16.60 -17.40 -7.29
C SER A 248 -17.27 -16.33 -8.15
N GLY A 249 -17.56 -16.61 -9.43
CA GLY A 249 -18.30 -15.70 -10.32
C GLY A 249 -17.48 -14.52 -10.91
N TYR A 250 -18.19 -13.57 -11.49
CA TYR A 250 -17.65 -12.50 -12.35
C TYR A 250 -16.54 -11.63 -11.74
N THR A 251 -16.58 -11.34 -10.45
CA THR A 251 -15.59 -10.50 -9.73
C THR A 251 -14.19 -11.11 -9.71
N THR A 252 -14.09 -12.42 -9.67
CA THR A 252 -12.80 -13.12 -9.65
C THR A 252 -12.14 -13.15 -11.02
N ILE A 253 -12.93 -13.23 -12.10
CA ILE A 253 -12.44 -13.14 -13.47
C ILE A 253 -11.90 -11.72 -13.74
N GLN A 254 -12.59 -10.68 -13.25
CA GLN A 254 -12.09 -9.31 -13.32
C GLN A 254 -10.77 -9.14 -12.55
N GLY A 255 -10.66 -9.73 -11.36
CA GLY A 255 -9.41 -9.75 -10.58
C GLY A 255 -8.25 -10.38 -11.36
N ALA A 256 -8.46 -11.53 -11.99
CA ALA A 256 -7.44 -12.19 -12.79
C ALA A 256 -7.02 -11.38 -14.03
N LEU A 257 -7.95 -10.73 -14.70
CA LEU A 257 -7.67 -9.82 -15.83
C LEU A 257 -6.89 -8.58 -15.36
N SER A 258 -7.14 -8.11 -14.13
CA SER A 258 -6.47 -6.95 -13.55
C SER A 258 -4.97 -7.17 -13.33
N LEU A 259 -4.57 -8.39 -12.97
CA LEU A 259 -3.15 -8.74 -12.78
C LEU A 259 -2.33 -8.48 -14.06
N GLY A 260 -2.89 -8.79 -15.23
CA GLY A 260 -2.27 -8.51 -16.52
C GLY A 260 -2.14 -7.01 -16.85
N LEU A 261 -3.05 -6.16 -16.34
CA LEU A 261 -2.95 -4.69 -16.50
C LEU A 261 -1.75 -4.12 -15.72
N MET A 262 -1.62 -4.52 -14.45
CA MET A 262 -0.50 -4.07 -13.62
C MET A 262 0.84 -4.55 -14.13
N ARG A 263 0.93 -5.84 -14.53
CA ARG A 263 2.15 -6.37 -15.16
C ARG A 263 2.57 -5.53 -16.36
N ARG A 264 1.66 -5.24 -17.30
CA ARG A 264 1.92 -4.36 -18.46
C ARG A 264 2.32 -2.95 -18.04
N GLY A 265 1.71 -2.41 -16.99
CA GLY A 265 2.04 -1.12 -16.42
C GLY A 265 3.50 -1.05 -15.94
N TYR A 266 3.98 -2.08 -15.24
CA TYR A 266 5.38 -2.19 -14.81
C TYR A 266 6.33 -2.46 -15.98
N GLU A 267 6.01 -3.39 -16.88
CA GLU A 267 6.84 -3.74 -18.05
C GLU A 267 7.05 -2.53 -18.98
N SER A 268 6.02 -1.71 -19.18
CA SER A 268 6.12 -0.47 -19.96
C SER A 268 6.82 0.66 -19.23
N GLY A 269 7.06 0.51 -17.94
CA GLY A 269 7.59 1.55 -17.05
C GLY A 269 6.60 2.69 -16.76
N LEU A 270 5.31 2.51 -17.08
CA LEU A 270 4.26 3.48 -16.79
C LEU A 270 3.91 3.51 -15.30
N ILE A 271 3.70 2.32 -14.70
CA ILE A 271 3.50 2.19 -13.26
C ILE A 271 4.85 2.09 -12.57
N ARG A 272 4.98 2.82 -11.49
CA ARG A 272 6.16 2.88 -10.63
C ARG A 272 5.78 2.57 -9.19
N PHE A 273 6.72 2.02 -8.46
CA PHE A 273 6.63 1.80 -7.02
C PHE A 273 7.51 2.84 -6.33
N GLY A 274 6.87 3.95 -5.95
CA GLY A 274 7.56 5.10 -5.39
C GLY A 274 7.63 5.03 -3.87
N LEU A 275 8.80 5.35 -3.32
CA LEU A 275 9.06 5.45 -1.89
C LEU A 275 9.25 6.90 -1.50
N LEU A 276 8.67 7.29 -0.38
CA LEU A 276 8.83 8.62 0.22
C LEU A 276 9.02 8.48 1.73
N GLN A 277 10.07 9.10 2.23
CA GLN A 277 10.32 9.26 3.67
C GLN A 277 10.50 10.74 3.97
N GLY A 278 9.96 11.19 5.11
CA GLY A 278 10.14 12.54 5.62
C GLY A 278 10.07 12.59 7.14
N LYS A 279 10.61 13.65 7.71
CA LYS A 279 10.56 13.97 9.16
C LYS A 279 9.63 15.16 9.40
N LYS A 280 8.97 15.17 10.57
CA LYS A 280 8.29 16.36 11.06
C LYS A 280 9.23 17.24 11.86
#